data_73da56a2f8e8b0157afa8e3de3694ce2
#
_entry.id   73da56a2f8e8b0157afa8e3de3694ce2
#
_cell.length_a   1.000
_cell.length_b   1.000
_cell.length_c   1.000
_cell.angle_alpha   90.00
_cell.angle_beta   90.00
_cell.angle_gamma   90.00
#
_symmetry.space_group_name_H-M   'P 1'
#
loop_
_entity.id
_entity.type
_entity.pdbx_description
1 polymer ?
#
loop_
_entity_poly.entity_id
_entity_poly.type
_entity_poly.pdbx_seq_one_letter_code
_entity_poly.pdbx_strand_id
1 'polypeptide(L)'
;MAGNGIFISFEGSEGCGKSTQIRRLAAFLQTLGREVLILREPGGTPIGETIRHLLKHDKNAAAMTPEAELLLFAASRAQLVREVIRPALEKGMVVLCDRFLDSTTVYQGVARALDSSDVAAINSFAVGELLPDLTLLLDLDAEEGRRRAASRGEPVDRMEQEDAGFYEAVRRGYLDLAREYPGRITLIDASLDEEGVAALISNKVSLRLEGQAHGVI
;
A
#
# COMPACT_ATOMS: atom_id res chain seq x y z
N MET A 1 27.12 9.95 -9.00
CA MET A 1 26.22 10.27 -7.85
C MET A 1 25.09 9.25 -7.91
N ALA A 2 24.93 8.40 -6.89
CA ALA A 2 23.75 7.54 -6.80
C ALA A 2 22.56 8.48 -6.65
N GLY A 3 21.62 8.45 -7.61
CA GLY A 3 20.39 9.21 -7.52
C GLY A 3 19.61 8.72 -6.28
N ASN A 4 18.92 9.62 -5.59
CA ASN A 4 18.03 9.22 -4.51
C ASN A 4 16.98 8.27 -5.07
N GLY A 5 16.80 7.11 -4.42
CA GLY A 5 15.69 6.20 -4.73
C GLY A 5 14.36 6.90 -4.50
N ILE A 6 13.30 6.36 -5.07
CA ILE A 6 11.93 6.85 -4.84
C ILE A 6 11.06 5.73 -4.31
N PHE A 7 10.27 6.02 -3.28
CA PHE A 7 9.36 5.07 -2.66
C PHE A 7 7.91 5.43 -2.97
N ILE A 8 7.20 4.54 -3.68
CA ILE A 8 5.81 4.70 -4.08
C ILE A 8 4.99 3.57 -3.47
N SER A 9 3.97 3.91 -2.68
CA SER A 9 2.98 2.94 -2.20
C SER A 9 1.70 3.00 -3.03
N PHE A 10 1.05 1.84 -3.16
CA PHE A 10 -0.26 1.70 -3.76
C PHE A 10 -1.26 1.32 -2.69
N GLU A 11 -2.31 2.10 -2.56
CA GLU A 11 -3.35 1.92 -1.56
C GLU A 11 -4.74 1.84 -2.21
N GLY A 12 -5.72 1.42 -1.44
CA GLY A 12 -7.10 1.25 -1.86
C GLY A 12 -7.68 -0.10 -1.43
N SER A 13 -9.00 -0.24 -1.53
CA SER A 13 -9.73 -1.44 -1.16
C SER A 13 -9.36 -2.66 -2.02
N GLU A 14 -9.94 -3.82 -1.71
CA GLU A 14 -9.77 -5.01 -2.54
C GLU A 14 -10.42 -4.80 -3.92
N GLY A 15 -9.90 -5.45 -4.95
CA GLY A 15 -10.44 -5.37 -6.31
C GLY A 15 -10.18 -4.08 -7.08
N CYS A 16 -9.56 -3.03 -6.49
CA CYS A 16 -9.32 -1.76 -7.16
C CYS A 16 -8.18 -1.77 -8.21
N GLY A 17 -7.49 -2.91 -8.42
CA GLY A 17 -6.52 -3.06 -9.50
C GLY A 17 -5.06 -2.78 -9.15
N LYS A 18 -4.70 -2.60 -7.86
CA LYS A 18 -3.33 -2.30 -7.41
C LYS A 18 -2.26 -3.14 -8.08
N SER A 19 -2.32 -4.45 -7.94
CA SER A 19 -1.28 -5.36 -8.44
C SER A 19 -1.11 -5.32 -9.97
N THR A 20 -2.17 -5.03 -10.72
CA THR A 20 -2.10 -4.81 -12.17
C THR A 20 -1.37 -3.52 -12.47
N GLN A 21 -1.75 -2.43 -11.81
CA GLN A 21 -1.17 -1.11 -12.05
C GLN A 21 0.29 -1.03 -11.58
N ILE A 22 0.66 -1.71 -10.49
CA ILE A 22 2.06 -1.85 -10.06
C ILE A 22 2.93 -2.47 -11.16
N ARG A 23 2.47 -3.58 -11.77
CA ARG A 23 3.22 -4.23 -12.86
C ARG A 23 3.36 -3.34 -14.09
N ARG A 24 2.30 -2.61 -14.45
CA ARG A 24 2.31 -1.67 -15.58
C ARG A 24 3.25 -0.50 -15.31
N LEU A 25 3.19 0.10 -14.12
CA LEU A 25 4.09 1.17 -13.73
C LEU A 25 5.55 0.69 -13.71
N ALA A 26 5.81 -0.51 -13.18
CA ALA A 26 7.16 -1.08 -13.18
C ALA A 26 7.72 -1.23 -14.62
N ALA A 27 6.91 -1.77 -15.54
CA ALA A 27 7.30 -1.89 -16.94
C ALA A 27 7.57 -0.51 -17.56
N PHE A 28 6.73 0.48 -17.31
CA PHE A 28 6.92 1.85 -17.78
C PHE A 28 8.24 2.45 -17.25
N LEU A 29 8.51 2.34 -15.95
CA LEU A 29 9.73 2.87 -15.34
C LEU A 29 11.00 2.18 -15.87
N GLN A 30 10.92 0.89 -16.16
CA GLN A 30 12.02 0.15 -16.80
C GLN A 30 12.31 0.66 -18.21
N THR A 31 11.32 1.09 -19.00
CA THR A 31 11.56 1.74 -20.29
C THR A 31 12.30 3.07 -20.15
N LEU A 32 12.21 3.71 -18.99
CA LEU A 32 12.96 4.93 -18.65
C LEU A 32 14.34 4.64 -18.05
N GLY A 33 14.79 3.36 -18.06
CA GLY A 33 16.09 2.95 -17.53
C GLY A 33 16.17 2.92 -15.99
N ARG A 34 15.03 2.90 -15.29
CA ARG A 34 15.01 2.84 -13.81
C ARG A 34 15.05 1.39 -13.35
N GLU A 35 15.85 1.12 -12.32
CA GLU A 35 15.76 -0.14 -11.57
C GLU A 35 14.55 -0.10 -10.64
N VAL A 36 13.68 -1.11 -10.73
CA VAL A 36 12.42 -1.17 -9.99
C VAL A 36 12.37 -2.41 -9.12
N LEU A 37 12.02 -2.21 -7.86
CA LEU A 37 11.74 -3.29 -6.90
C LEU A 37 10.25 -3.27 -6.54
N ILE A 38 9.56 -4.39 -6.78
CA ILE A 38 8.16 -4.56 -6.41
C ILE A 38 8.08 -5.34 -5.10
N LEU A 39 7.34 -4.79 -4.16
CA LEU A 39 7.10 -5.36 -2.82
C LEU A 39 5.61 -5.39 -2.51
N ARG A 40 5.24 -6.13 -1.47
CA ARG A 40 3.88 -6.13 -0.92
C ARG A 40 3.89 -6.27 0.60
N GLU A 41 2.89 -5.72 1.25
CA GLU A 41 2.63 -5.93 2.67
C GLU A 41 1.30 -6.66 2.94
N PRO A 42 1.25 -7.45 4.01
CA PRO A 42 2.38 -7.93 4.80
C PRO A 42 3.22 -8.93 3.98
N GLY A 43 4.54 -9.03 4.27
CA GLY A 43 5.44 -9.94 3.56
C GLY A 43 6.74 -9.31 3.10
N GLY A 44 7.33 -9.86 2.03
CA GLY A 44 8.52 -9.33 1.36
C GLY A 44 9.86 -9.66 2.04
N THR A 45 9.85 -10.35 3.19
CA THR A 45 11.01 -10.92 3.87
C THR A 45 10.64 -12.30 4.42
N PRO A 46 11.59 -13.20 4.73
CA PRO A 46 11.26 -14.52 5.31
C PRO A 46 10.39 -14.42 6.58
N ILE A 47 10.73 -13.49 7.49
CA ILE A 47 9.93 -13.22 8.69
C ILE A 47 8.57 -12.63 8.32
N GLY A 48 8.53 -11.67 7.41
CA GLY A 48 7.30 -11.06 6.93
C GLY A 48 6.35 -12.06 6.27
N GLU A 49 6.86 -13.03 5.51
CA GLU A 49 6.03 -14.09 4.91
C GLU A 49 5.44 -15.03 5.97
N THR A 50 6.19 -15.35 7.03
CA THR A 50 5.66 -16.11 8.17
C THR A 50 4.53 -15.36 8.85
N ILE A 51 4.70 -14.06 9.09
CA ILE A 51 3.67 -13.20 9.66
C ILE A 51 2.45 -13.11 8.71
N ARG A 52 2.67 -12.98 7.40
CA ARG A 52 1.60 -13.00 6.39
C ARG A 52 0.77 -14.28 6.47
N HIS A 53 1.44 -15.43 6.55
CA HIS A 53 0.75 -16.71 6.68
C HIS A 53 -0.13 -16.74 7.93
N LEU A 54 0.40 -16.29 9.08
CA LEU A 54 -0.35 -16.20 10.34
C LEU A 54 -1.57 -15.27 10.20
N LEU A 55 -1.40 -14.09 9.61
CA LEU A 55 -2.47 -13.10 9.46
C LEU A 55 -3.61 -13.55 8.54
N LYS A 56 -3.27 -14.26 7.45
CA LYS A 56 -4.21 -14.51 6.35
C LYS A 56 -4.72 -15.94 6.27
N HIS A 57 -3.90 -16.91 6.65
CA HIS A 57 -4.14 -18.32 6.32
C HIS A 57 -4.16 -19.26 7.53
N ASP A 58 -3.69 -18.82 8.70
CA ASP A 58 -3.73 -19.66 9.89
C ASP A 58 -5.17 -19.74 10.45
N LYS A 59 -5.62 -20.97 10.71
CA LYS A 59 -6.96 -21.22 11.25
C LYS A 59 -7.21 -20.58 12.62
N ASN A 60 -6.14 -20.33 13.39
CA ASN A 60 -6.26 -19.68 14.71
C ASN A 60 -6.38 -18.15 14.58
N ALA A 61 -6.15 -17.58 13.41
CA ALA A 61 -6.25 -16.14 13.19
C ALA A 61 -7.69 -15.59 13.37
N ALA A 62 -8.70 -16.45 13.35
CA ALA A 62 -10.09 -16.06 13.66
C ALA A 62 -10.27 -15.53 15.10
N ALA A 63 -9.41 -15.96 16.03
CA ALA A 63 -9.41 -15.49 17.43
C ALA A 63 -8.47 -14.30 17.68
N MET A 64 -7.85 -13.75 16.62
CA MET A 64 -6.89 -12.65 16.74
C MET A 64 -7.61 -11.36 17.13
N THR A 65 -7.12 -10.70 18.19
CA THR A 65 -7.64 -9.39 18.56
C THR A 65 -7.14 -8.29 17.61
N PRO A 66 -7.85 -7.16 17.47
CA PRO A 66 -7.41 -6.04 16.64
C PRO A 66 -6.01 -5.53 16.97
N GLU A 67 -5.65 -5.51 18.26
CA GLU A 67 -4.33 -5.05 18.72
C GLU A 67 -3.22 -6.03 18.28
N ALA A 68 -3.46 -7.35 18.39
CA ALA A 68 -2.51 -8.36 17.93
C ALA A 68 -2.34 -8.29 16.39
N GLU A 69 -3.43 -8.06 15.66
CA GLU A 69 -3.43 -7.86 14.21
C GLU A 69 -2.56 -6.64 13.84
N LEU A 70 -2.79 -5.50 14.49
CA LEU A 70 -2.00 -4.27 14.31
C LEU A 70 -0.51 -4.50 14.53
N LEU A 71 -0.16 -5.12 15.66
CA LEU A 71 1.25 -5.39 16.01
C LEU A 71 1.95 -6.33 15.03
N LEU A 72 1.24 -7.34 14.51
CA LEU A 72 1.78 -8.24 13.50
C LEU A 72 2.01 -7.54 12.15
N PHE A 73 1.08 -6.69 11.69
CA PHE A 73 1.30 -5.86 10.50
C PHE A 73 2.51 -4.95 10.69
N ALA A 74 2.62 -4.30 11.85
CA ALA A 74 3.73 -3.41 12.18
C ALA A 74 5.08 -4.16 12.25
N ALA A 75 5.10 -5.37 12.82
CA ALA A 75 6.31 -6.20 12.88
C ALA A 75 6.81 -6.60 11.48
N SER A 76 5.89 -7.05 10.59
CA SER A 76 6.21 -7.36 9.20
C SER A 76 6.79 -6.14 8.48
N ARG A 77 6.17 -4.97 8.65
CA ARG A 77 6.62 -3.69 8.07
C ARG A 77 7.98 -3.27 8.60
N ALA A 78 8.19 -3.35 9.90
CA ALA A 78 9.46 -2.98 10.51
C ALA A 78 10.64 -3.78 9.95
N GLN A 79 10.44 -5.08 9.70
CA GLN A 79 11.43 -5.95 9.05
C GLN A 79 11.65 -5.54 7.60
N LEU A 80 10.56 -5.38 6.83
CA LEU A 80 10.62 -5.02 5.41
C LEU A 80 11.35 -3.69 5.17
N VAL A 81 11.05 -2.67 5.98
CA VAL A 81 11.67 -1.34 5.88
C VAL A 81 13.19 -1.43 6.04
N ARG A 82 13.66 -2.13 7.06
CA ARG A 82 15.08 -2.17 7.40
C ARG A 82 15.89 -3.12 6.53
N GLU A 83 15.31 -4.25 6.19
CA GLU A 83 16.01 -5.30 5.43
C GLU A 83 16.00 -5.05 3.93
N VAL A 84 14.94 -4.43 3.39
CA VAL A 84 14.72 -4.37 1.94
C VAL A 84 14.53 -2.94 1.43
N ILE A 85 13.57 -2.16 1.98
CA ILE A 85 13.21 -0.87 1.38
C ILE A 85 14.36 0.13 1.48
N ARG A 86 14.89 0.37 2.69
CA ARG A 86 15.99 1.33 2.89
C ARG A 86 17.22 0.99 2.03
N PRO A 87 17.74 -0.26 2.03
CA PRO A 87 18.86 -0.62 1.17
C PRO A 87 18.60 -0.45 -0.34
N ALA A 88 17.35 -0.66 -0.80
CA ALA A 88 17.00 -0.44 -2.19
C ALA A 88 16.99 1.05 -2.55
N LEU A 89 16.43 1.89 -1.69
CA LEU A 89 16.42 3.35 -1.88
C LEU A 89 17.83 3.95 -1.86
N GLU A 90 18.71 3.46 -0.99
CA GLU A 90 20.13 3.85 -0.94
C GLU A 90 20.88 3.51 -2.23
N LYS A 91 20.45 2.47 -2.95
CA LYS A 91 20.98 2.10 -4.28
C LYS A 91 20.37 2.92 -5.43
N GLY A 92 19.44 3.83 -5.14
CA GLY A 92 18.77 4.65 -6.15
C GLY A 92 17.63 3.94 -6.88
N MET A 93 17.15 2.80 -6.38
CA MET A 93 16.05 2.05 -6.98
C MET A 93 14.71 2.74 -6.78
N VAL A 94 13.77 2.49 -7.68
CA VAL A 94 12.35 2.80 -7.45
C VAL A 94 11.70 1.62 -6.72
N VAL A 95 11.17 1.86 -5.53
CA VAL A 95 10.44 0.86 -4.76
C VAL A 95 8.94 1.08 -4.94
N LEU A 96 8.24 0.06 -5.45
CA LEU A 96 6.78 0.03 -5.58
C LEU A 96 6.23 -0.98 -4.56
N CYS A 97 5.38 -0.54 -3.64
CA CYS A 97 4.83 -1.41 -2.60
C CYS A 97 3.30 -1.50 -2.70
N ASP A 98 2.79 -2.74 -2.80
CA ASP A 98 1.35 -3.02 -2.68
C ASP A 98 0.98 -2.99 -1.21
N ARG A 99 0.39 -1.91 -0.77
CA ARG A 99 0.09 -1.49 0.60
C ARG A 99 1.33 -1.07 1.42
N PHE A 100 1.11 -0.15 2.35
CA PHE A 100 2.08 0.28 3.35
C PHE A 100 1.36 0.79 4.60
N LEU A 101 1.94 1.74 5.34
CA LEU A 101 1.43 2.24 6.62
C LEU A 101 -0.01 2.80 6.55
N ASP A 102 -0.42 3.37 5.41
CA ASP A 102 -1.76 3.95 5.24
C ASP A 102 -2.83 2.85 5.30
N SER A 103 -2.55 1.63 4.81
CA SER A 103 -3.41 0.46 5.01
C SER A 103 -3.66 0.20 6.50
N THR A 104 -2.63 0.23 7.35
CA THR A 104 -2.79 0.00 8.80
C THR A 104 -3.61 1.10 9.46
N THR A 105 -3.37 2.36 9.10
CA THR A 105 -4.16 3.48 9.61
C THR A 105 -5.64 3.30 9.31
N VAL A 106 -5.97 2.81 8.11
CA VAL A 106 -7.37 2.65 7.69
C VAL A 106 -7.98 1.35 8.21
N TYR A 107 -7.33 0.22 8.02
CA TYR A 107 -7.91 -1.09 8.39
C TYR A 107 -7.96 -1.29 9.89
N GLN A 108 -6.85 -1.07 10.61
CA GLN A 108 -6.80 -1.27 12.05
C GLN A 108 -7.30 -0.03 12.81
N GLY A 109 -6.94 1.18 12.37
CA GLY A 109 -7.40 2.41 13.01
C GLY A 109 -8.87 2.67 12.77
N VAL A 110 -9.29 2.87 11.51
CA VAL A 110 -10.67 3.29 11.20
C VAL A 110 -11.64 2.10 11.26
N ALA A 111 -11.37 1.02 10.52
CA ALA A 111 -12.34 -0.06 10.35
C ALA A 111 -12.41 -1.00 11.57
N ARG A 112 -11.30 -1.21 12.31
CA ARG A 112 -11.28 -1.93 13.60
C ARG A 112 -11.52 -1.03 14.80
N ALA A 113 -11.64 0.27 14.60
CA ALA A 113 -11.90 1.28 15.62
C ALA A 113 -10.86 1.32 16.77
N LEU A 114 -9.59 1.04 16.46
CA LEU A 114 -8.49 1.23 17.40
C LEU A 114 -8.19 2.73 17.57
N ASP A 115 -7.63 3.10 18.73
CA ASP A 115 -7.24 4.48 18.98
C ASP A 115 -6.23 4.99 17.95
N SER A 116 -6.50 6.13 17.36
CA SER A 116 -5.68 6.69 16.29
C SER A 116 -4.27 7.06 16.72
N SER A 117 -4.09 7.48 18.00
CA SER A 117 -2.79 7.82 18.55
C SER A 117 -1.91 6.59 18.74
N ASP A 118 -2.48 5.46 19.17
CA ASP A 118 -1.76 4.20 19.32
C ASP A 118 -1.35 3.65 17.95
N VAL A 119 -2.26 3.67 16.97
CA VAL A 119 -1.97 3.26 15.58
C VAL A 119 -0.88 4.12 14.97
N ALA A 120 -0.93 5.44 15.16
CA ALA A 120 0.10 6.35 14.66
C ALA A 120 1.47 6.11 15.31
N ALA A 121 1.50 5.90 16.64
CA ALA A 121 2.73 5.61 17.37
C ALA A 121 3.38 4.29 16.91
N ILE A 122 2.58 3.23 16.74
CA ILE A 122 3.04 1.91 16.28
C ILE A 122 3.53 1.99 14.83
N ASN A 123 2.80 2.68 13.95
CA ASN A 123 3.23 2.92 12.57
C ASN A 123 4.55 3.68 12.53
N SER A 124 4.67 4.79 13.27
CA SER A 124 5.89 5.60 13.35
C SER A 124 7.09 4.76 13.82
N PHE A 125 6.91 3.96 14.87
CA PHE A 125 7.97 3.05 15.37
C PHE A 125 8.37 2.01 14.30
N ALA A 126 7.41 1.44 13.59
CA ALA A 126 7.67 0.42 12.58
C ALA A 126 8.46 0.96 11.40
N VAL A 127 8.08 2.13 10.86
CA VAL A 127 8.73 2.70 9.67
C VAL A 127 9.94 3.58 10.00
N GLY A 128 10.05 4.06 11.24
CA GLY A 128 10.96 5.15 11.61
C GLY A 128 10.53 6.42 10.87
N GLU A 129 11.47 7.09 10.21
CA GLU A 129 11.20 8.31 9.43
C GLU A 129 10.84 8.04 7.96
N LEU A 130 10.74 6.75 7.56
CA LEU A 130 10.50 6.38 6.17
C LEU A 130 9.01 6.49 5.84
N LEU A 131 8.67 7.48 5.03
CA LEU A 131 7.35 7.61 4.42
C LEU A 131 7.46 7.43 2.89
N PRO A 132 6.39 7.00 2.21
CA PRO A 132 6.37 7.04 0.75
C PRO A 132 6.52 8.48 0.24
N ASP A 133 7.31 8.65 -0.80
CA ASP A 133 7.40 9.91 -1.54
C ASP A 133 6.09 10.22 -2.26
N LEU A 134 5.36 9.16 -2.64
CA LEU A 134 4.06 9.24 -3.28
C LEU A 134 3.23 8.02 -2.88
N THR A 135 2.01 8.24 -2.45
CA THR A 135 0.98 7.20 -2.29
C THR A 135 -0.06 7.35 -3.40
N LEU A 136 -0.22 6.32 -4.21
CA LEU A 136 -1.26 6.23 -5.24
C LEU A 136 -2.47 5.52 -4.63
N LEU A 137 -3.50 6.28 -4.29
CA LEU A 137 -4.74 5.76 -3.75
C LEU A 137 -5.72 5.47 -4.90
N LEU A 138 -5.92 4.20 -5.20
CA LEU A 138 -6.87 3.74 -6.19
C LEU A 138 -8.27 3.69 -5.57
N ASP A 139 -9.10 4.71 -5.85
CA ASP A 139 -10.47 4.78 -5.37
C ASP A 139 -11.41 4.03 -6.30
N LEU A 140 -12.14 3.09 -5.73
CA LEU A 140 -13.18 2.33 -6.38
C LEU A 140 -14.36 2.17 -5.42
N ASP A 141 -15.55 2.13 -5.95
CA ASP A 141 -16.73 1.78 -5.17
C ASP A 141 -16.56 0.44 -4.46
N ALA A 142 -16.96 0.36 -3.19
CA ALA A 142 -16.70 -0.80 -2.37
C ALA A 142 -17.41 -2.07 -2.89
N GLU A 143 -18.63 -1.95 -3.40
CA GLU A 143 -19.38 -3.07 -3.96
C GLU A 143 -18.74 -3.57 -5.25
N GLU A 144 -18.36 -2.64 -6.15
CA GLU A 144 -17.65 -2.97 -7.39
C GLU A 144 -16.28 -3.63 -7.10
N GLY A 145 -15.53 -3.13 -6.11
CA GLY A 145 -14.28 -3.74 -5.68
C GLY A 145 -14.46 -5.19 -5.22
N ARG A 146 -15.45 -5.45 -4.38
CA ARG A 146 -15.80 -6.80 -3.93
C ARG A 146 -16.21 -7.71 -5.09
N ARG A 147 -17.02 -7.20 -6.02
CA ARG A 147 -17.43 -7.94 -7.22
C ARG A 147 -16.21 -8.35 -8.06
N ARG A 148 -15.27 -7.42 -8.29
CA ARG A 148 -14.03 -7.71 -9.02
C ARG A 148 -13.13 -8.70 -8.27
N ALA A 149 -13.01 -8.58 -6.94
CA ALA A 149 -12.25 -9.51 -6.13
C ALA A 149 -12.82 -10.94 -6.21
N ALA A 150 -14.14 -11.10 -6.04
CA ALA A 150 -14.82 -12.39 -6.12
C ALA A 150 -14.66 -13.06 -7.50
N SER A 151 -14.56 -12.30 -8.58
CA SER A 151 -14.39 -12.85 -9.94
C SER A 151 -13.03 -13.49 -10.22
N ARG A 152 -12.01 -13.30 -9.34
CA ARG A 152 -10.66 -13.87 -9.53
C ARG A 152 -10.59 -15.36 -9.29
N GLY A 153 -11.57 -15.96 -8.60
CA GLY A 153 -11.58 -17.40 -8.28
C GLY A 153 -10.51 -17.84 -7.26
N GLU A 154 -9.85 -16.90 -6.61
CA GLU A 154 -8.88 -17.19 -5.54
C GLU A 154 -9.61 -17.47 -4.23
N PRO A 155 -9.02 -18.31 -3.34
CA PRO A 155 -9.58 -18.51 -2.01
C PRO A 155 -9.65 -17.19 -1.25
N VAL A 156 -10.82 -16.89 -0.69
CA VAL A 156 -11.06 -15.69 0.12
C VAL A 156 -10.25 -15.79 1.41
N ASP A 157 -9.38 -14.83 1.68
CA ASP A 157 -8.62 -14.79 2.93
C ASP A 157 -9.47 -14.19 4.09
N ARG A 158 -8.93 -14.26 5.31
CA ARG A 158 -9.64 -13.77 6.50
C ARG A 158 -10.04 -12.30 6.41
N MET A 159 -9.19 -11.45 5.81
CA MET A 159 -9.48 -10.01 5.68
C MET A 159 -10.55 -9.74 4.63
N GLU A 160 -10.66 -10.61 3.62
CA GLU A 160 -11.66 -10.50 2.56
C GLU A 160 -13.05 -11.01 2.98
N GLN A 161 -13.18 -11.64 4.16
CA GLN A 161 -14.46 -12.13 4.71
C GLN A 161 -15.26 -11.05 5.45
N GLU A 162 -14.75 -9.84 5.58
CA GLU A 162 -15.42 -8.74 6.26
C GLU A 162 -16.69 -8.28 5.52
N ASP A 163 -17.61 -7.66 6.25
CA ASP A 163 -18.89 -7.21 5.70
C ASP A 163 -18.77 -5.94 4.85
N ALA A 164 -19.88 -5.55 4.23
CA ALA A 164 -19.94 -4.36 3.37
C ALA A 164 -19.65 -3.06 4.15
N GLY A 165 -20.11 -2.96 5.40
CA GLY A 165 -19.90 -1.79 6.24
C GLY A 165 -18.42 -1.57 6.57
N PHE A 166 -17.67 -2.66 6.76
CA PHE A 166 -16.22 -2.62 6.93
C PHE A 166 -15.52 -1.99 5.71
N TYR A 167 -15.87 -2.45 4.49
CA TYR A 167 -15.25 -1.93 3.27
C TYR A 167 -15.63 -0.48 2.96
N GLU A 168 -16.84 -0.06 3.34
CA GLU A 168 -17.23 1.36 3.24
C GLU A 168 -16.44 2.21 4.24
N ALA A 169 -16.21 1.72 5.46
CA ALA A 169 -15.36 2.40 6.43
C ALA A 169 -13.91 2.51 5.94
N VAL A 170 -13.39 1.43 5.33
CA VAL A 170 -12.06 1.41 4.69
C VAL A 170 -11.97 2.47 3.60
N ARG A 171 -12.91 2.49 2.64
CA ARG A 171 -12.89 3.49 1.58
C ARG A 171 -12.95 4.91 2.10
N ARG A 172 -13.84 5.18 3.06
CA ARG A 172 -13.96 6.50 3.70
C ARG A 172 -12.68 6.91 4.40
N GLY A 173 -12.06 6.01 5.17
CA GLY A 173 -10.79 6.27 5.84
C GLY A 173 -9.67 6.63 4.85
N TYR A 174 -9.58 5.95 3.72
CA TYR A 174 -8.61 6.31 2.69
C TYR A 174 -8.87 7.69 2.07
N LEU A 175 -10.12 8.03 1.79
CA LEU A 175 -10.48 9.35 1.26
C LEU A 175 -10.18 10.48 2.25
N ASP A 176 -10.37 10.22 3.55
CA ASP A 176 -10.03 11.17 4.59
C ASP A 176 -8.52 11.37 4.70
N LEU A 177 -7.71 10.30 4.64
CA LEU A 177 -6.25 10.40 4.56
C LEU A 177 -5.77 11.17 3.33
N ALA A 178 -6.39 10.98 2.17
CA ALA A 178 -6.04 11.71 0.97
C ALA A 178 -6.30 13.23 1.11
N ARG A 179 -7.35 13.62 1.84
CA ARG A 179 -7.64 15.02 2.15
C ARG A 179 -6.67 15.59 3.17
N GLU A 180 -6.24 14.79 4.13
CA GLU A 180 -5.30 15.19 5.19
C GLU A 180 -3.86 15.34 4.65
N TYR A 181 -3.45 14.47 3.73
CA TYR A 181 -2.09 14.43 3.18
C TYR A 181 -2.02 14.64 1.66
N PRO A 182 -2.58 15.75 1.10
CA PRO A 182 -2.69 15.94 -0.36
C PRO A 182 -1.33 16.09 -1.06
N GLY A 183 -0.26 16.44 -0.33
CA GLY A 183 1.11 16.51 -0.86
C GLY A 183 1.77 15.15 -1.07
N ARG A 184 1.28 14.09 -0.38
CA ARG A 184 1.81 12.73 -0.43
C ARG A 184 0.85 11.76 -1.11
N ILE A 185 -0.44 11.86 -0.86
CA ILE A 185 -1.46 10.92 -1.36
C ILE A 185 -2.16 11.52 -2.57
N THR A 186 -2.08 10.82 -3.69
CA THR A 186 -2.76 11.18 -4.93
C THR A 186 -3.91 10.21 -5.19
N LEU A 187 -5.12 10.76 -5.30
CA LEU A 187 -6.32 9.98 -5.64
C LEU A 187 -6.32 9.64 -7.12
N ILE A 188 -6.56 8.37 -7.43
CA ILE A 188 -6.66 7.81 -8.79
C ILE A 188 -8.05 7.20 -8.94
N ASP A 189 -8.81 7.64 -9.92
CA ASP A 189 -10.09 7.03 -10.26
C ASP A 189 -9.90 5.64 -10.87
N ALA A 190 -10.17 4.60 -10.09
CA ALA A 190 -10.03 3.19 -10.50
C ALA A 190 -11.33 2.63 -11.14
N SER A 191 -12.33 3.48 -11.39
CA SER A 191 -13.52 3.09 -12.17
C SER A 191 -13.26 3.06 -13.67
N LEU A 192 -12.24 3.79 -14.12
CA LEU A 192 -11.78 3.79 -15.50
C LEU A 192 -11.29 2.40 -15.94
N ASP A 193 -11.11 2.22 -17.24
CA ASP A 193 -10.48 1.02 -17.77
C ASP A 193 -8.99 0.94 -17.37
N GLU A 194 -8.41 -0.23 -17.54
CA GLU A 194 -7.04 -0.52 -17.11
C GLU A 194 -6.01 0.44 -17.72
N GLU A 195 -6.20 0.83 -18.99
CA GLU A 195 -5.31 1.75 -19.72
C GLU A 195 -5.46 3.18 -19.21
N GLY A 196 -6.67 3.64 -18.98
CA GLY A 196 -6.95 4.98 -18.44
C GLY A 196 -6.34 5.16 -17.05
N VAL A 197 -6.48 4.16 -16.17
CA VAL A 197 -5.83 4.17 -14.84
C VAL A 197 -4.30 4.20 -14.99
N ALA A 198 -3.75 3.37 -15.88
CA ALA A 198 -2.29 3.32 -16.10
C ALA A 198 -1.74 4.66 -16.62
N ALA A 199 -2.46 5.33 -17.51
CA ALA A 199 -2.07 6.63 -18.04
C ALA A 199 -2.06 7.71 -16.95
N LEU A 200 -3.09 7.75 -16.07
CA LEU A 200 -3.13 8.66 -14.93
C LEU A 200 -1.95 8.44 -13.99
N ILE A 201 -1.66 7.19 -13.63
CA ILE A 201 -0.56 6.81 -12.75
C ILE A 201 0.78 7.23 -13.35
N SER A 202 1.04 6.85 -14.60
CA SER A 202 2.30 7.16 -15.28
C SER A 202 2.56 8.67 -15.37
N ASN A 203 1.52 9.46 -15.66
CA ASN A 203 1.63 10.92 -15.69
C ASN A 203 2.00 11.48 -14.31
N LYS A 204 1.30 11.06 -13.23
CA LYS A 204 1.59 11.53 -11.86
C LYS A 204 3.00 11.16 -11.40
N VAL A 205 3.45 9.95 -11.72
CA VAL A 205 4.79 9.51 -11.36
C VAL A 205 5.86 10.25 -12.17
N SER A 206 5.65 10.50 -13.45
CA SER A 206 6.59 11.29 -14.28
C SER A 206 6.79 12.70 -13.72
N LEU A 207 5.71 13.39 -13.38
CA LEU A 207 5.78 14.71 -12.74
C LEU A 207 6.56 14.70 -11.42
N ARG A 208 6.40 13.64 -10.62
CA ARG A 208 7.14 13.49 -9.36
C ARG A 208 8.63 13.28 -9.59
N LEU A 209 9.00 12.45 -10.58
CA LEU A 209 10.39 12.21 -10.96
C LEU A 209 11.08 13.47 -11.49
N GLU A 210 10.40 14.27 -12.31
CA GLU A 210 10.89 15.53 -12.85
C GLU A 210 11.12 16.56 -11.71
N GLY A 211 10.19 16.66 -10.75
CA GLY A 211 10.33 17.53 -9.59
C GLY A 211 11.56 17.21 -8.74
N GLN A 212 11.88 15.94 -8.53
CA GLN A 212 13.10 15.52 -7.83
C GLN A 212 14.38 15.87 -8.60
N ALA A 213 14.36 15.75 -9.93
CA ALA A 213 15.54 16.08 -10.77
C ALA A 213 15.90 17.56 -10.76
N HIS A 214 14.93 18.45 -10.51
CA HIS A 214 15.12 19.90 -10.50
C HIS A 214 15.26 20.50 -9.09
N GLY A 215 15.29 19.69 -8.03
CA GLY A 215 15.48 20.15 -6.66
C GLY A 215 14.34 21.05 -6.13
N VAL A 216 13.15 20.94 -6.70
CA VAL A 216 11.95 21.73 -6.35
C VAL A 216 11.01 20.88 -5.49
N ILE A 217 11.53 20.35 -4.38
CA ILE A 217 10.67 19.88 -3.25
C ILE A 217 11.54 19.86 -1.99
#